data_e889fdd3d2e984fc9e6e521d6fa13345
#
_entry.id   e889fdd3d2e984fc9e6e521d6fa13345
#
_cell.length_a   1.000
_cell.length_b   1.000
_cell.length_c   1.000
_cell.angle_alpha   90.00
_cell.angle_beta   90.00
_cell.angle_gamma   90.00
#
_symmetry.space_group_name_H-M   'P 1'
#
loop_
_entity.id
_entity.type
_entity.pdbx_description
1 polymer ?
#
loop_
_entity_poly.entity_id
_entity_poly.type
_entity_poly.pdbx_seq_one_letter_code
_entity_poly.pdbx_strand_id
1 'polypeptide(L)'
;MAQLQIKKHPKFKEYGADIDGNIYSFKFGRIRQMQPCHHKRGYHQLRVSIPKVESKMYLVHRFAYECWTEQMIPNGLQINHIDNCKTNNHIDNLELVSDYENKQKGIEAGVLYGSANPNHPFYTL
;
A
#
# COMPACT_ATOMS: atom_id res chain seq x y z
N MET A 1 17.94 -16.23 11.85
CA MET A 1 17.70 -15.32 10.72
C MET A 1 16.25 -15.32 10.35
N ALA A 2 15.70 -14.14 10.19
CA ALA A 2 14.33 -14.04 9.74
C ALA A 2 14.23 -14.44 8.27
N GLN A 3 13.24 -15.26 7.95
CA GLN A 3 12.98 -15.62 6.57
C GLN A 3 12.12 -14.54 5.92
N LEU A 4 12.40 -14.28 4.65
CA LEU A 4 11.56 -13.37 3.87
C LEU A 4 10.19 -14.01 3.69
N GLN A 5 9.16 -13.32 4.15
CA GLN A 5 7.78 -13.76 3.97
C GLN A 5 7.10 -12.86 2.95
N ILE A 6 6.60 -13.46 1.88
CA ILE A 6 5.88 -12.75 0.84
C ILE A 6 4.46 -13.29 0.80
N LYS A 7 3.49 -12.41 0.99
CA LYS A 7 2.08 -12.79 0.91
C LYS A 7 1.53 -12.42 -0.46
N LYS A 8 0.86 -13.37 -1.10
CA LYS A 8 0.34 -13.18 -2.44
C LYS A 8 -0.91 -12.31 -2.43
N HIS A 9 -1.06 -11.52 -3.50
CA HIS A 9 -2.24 -10.68 -3.67
C HIS A 9 -3.47 -11.55 -3.92
N PRO A 10 -4.63 -11.19 -3.35
CA PRO A 10 -5.84 -12.02 -3.51
C PRO A 10 -6.37 -12.09 -4.94
N LYS A 11 -6.11 -11.07 -5.75
CA LYS A 11 -6.58 -11.04 -7.14
C LYS A 11 -5.45 -11.28 -8.12
N PHE A 12 -4.35 -10.55 -8.00
CA PHE A 12 -3.17 -10.66 -8.88
C PHE A 12 -2.21 -11.68 -8.29
N LYS A 13 -2.56 -12.95 -8.41
CA LYS A 13 -1.94 -14.05 -7.67
C LYS A 13 -0.50 -14.36 -8.07
N GLU A 14 -0.04 -13.80 -9.17
CA GLU A 14 1.36 -13.93 -9.57
C GLU A 14 2.24 -12.83 -8.97
N TYR A 15 1.70 -12.08 -8.02
CA TYR A 15 2.41 -11.01 -7.33
C TYR A 15 2.16 -11.12 -5.84
N GLY A 16 3.08 -10.56 -5.06
CA GLY A 16 2.93 -10.51 -3.62
C GLY A 16 3.76 -9.40 -3.01
N ALA A 17 3.67 -9.24 -1.69
CA ALA A 17 4.39 -8.20 -0.98
C ALA A 17 5.03 -8.77 0.30
N ASP A 18 6.21 -8.25 0.66
CA ASP A 18 6.80 -8.53 1.96
C ASP A 18 6.29 -7.51 2.99
N ILE A 19 6.75 -7.64 4.23
CA ILE A 19 6.28 -6.80 5.33
C ILE A 19 6.65 -5.33 5.14
N ASP A 20 7.71 -5.05 4.40
CA ASP A 20 8.15 -3.68 4.14
C ASP A 20 7.45 -3.03 2.95
N GLY A 21 6.56 -3.77 2.29
CA GLY A 21 5.85 -3.25 1.13
C GLY A 21 6.62 -3.38 -0.17
N ASN A 22 7.68 -4.16 -0.21
CA ASN A 22 8.35 -4.49 -1.45
C ASN A 22 7.48 -5.48 -2.22
N ILE A 23 7.33 -5.28 -3.52
CA ILE A 23 6.45 -6.08 -4.36
C ILE A 23 7.29 -7.05 -5.18
N TYR A 24 6.81 -8.27 -5.30
CA TYR A 24 7.49 -9.34 -6.01
C TYR A 24 6.58 -9.96 -7.07
N SER A 25 7.21 -10.42 -8.14
CA SER A 25 6.55 -11.19 -9.19
C SER A 25 6.96 -12.64 -9.06
N PHE A 26 5.97 -13.53 -9.22
CA PHE A 26 6.22 -14.98 -9.25
C PHE A 26 6.08 -15.55 -10.67
N LYS A 27 6.04 -14.70 -11.67
CA LYS A 27 5.86 -15.12 -13.06
C LYS A 27 7.02 -15.98 -13.54
N PHE A 28 6.74 -16.92 -14.39
CA PHE A 28 7.73 -17.80 -15.02
C PHE A 28 8.53 -18.63 -14.01
N GLY A 29 7.90 -18.97 -12.88
CA GLY A 29 8.54 -19.82 -11.88
C GLY A 29 9.68 -19.17 -11.13
N ARG A 30 9.79 -17.84 -11.19
CA ARG A 30 10.84 -17.08 -10.50
C ARG A 30 10.25 -16.07 -9.56
N ILE A 31 10.93 -15.86 -8.42
CA ILE A 31 10.60 -14.75 -7.53
C ILE A 31 11.52 -13.60 -7.88
N ARG A 32 10.94 -12.47 -8.24
CA ARG A 32 11.71 -11.29 -8.65
C ARG A 32 11.13 -10.05 -7.99
N GLN A 33 11.98 -9.30 -7.30
CA GLN A 33 11.56 -8.02 -6.72
C GLN A 33 11.33 -7.01 -7.84
N MET A 34 10.19 -6.36 -7.80
CA MET A 34 9.82 -5.35 -8.78
C MET A 34 10.25 -3.98 -8.31
N GLN A 35 10.69 -3.16 -9.26
CA GLN A 35 11.07 -1.78 -8.96
C GLN A 35 9.87 -0.87 -9.21
N PRO A 36 9.34 -0.21 -8.18
CA PRO A 36 8.25 0.73 -8.40
C PRO A 36 8.75 2.01 -9.04
N CYS A 37 7.86 2.69 -9.74
CA CYS A 37 8.14 4.01 -10.25
C CYS A 37 7.38 5.04 -9.41
N HIS A 38 7.72 6.32 -9.61
CA HIS A 38 7.12 7.39 -8.83
C HIS A 38 5.80 7.83 -9.44
N HIS A 39 4.79 7.95 -8.59
CA HIS A 39 3.54 8.60 -8.92
C HIS A 39 3.75 10.12 -8.76
N LYS A 40 3.05 10.90 -9.59
CA LYS A 40 3.20 12.37 -9.56
C LYS A 40 2.91 13.01 -8.21
N ARG A 41 2.16 12.32 -7.34
CA ARG A 41 1.84 12.80 -6.00
C ARG A 41 2.77 12.28 -4.92
N GLY A 42 3.86 11.64 -5.31
CA GLY A 42 4.88 11.18 -4.36
C GLY A 42 4.73 9.76 -3.87
N TYR A 43 3.71 9.04 -4.32
CA TYR A 43 3.53 7.63 -4.00
C TYR A 43 4.39 6.76 -4.92
N HIS A 44 4.61 5.52 -4.50
CA HIS A 44 5.17 4.49 -5.38
C HIS A 44 4.05 3.74 -6.09
N GLN A 45 4.27 3.40 -7.34
CA GLN A 45 3.31 2.62 -8.12
C GLN A 45 4.03 1.64 -9.04
N LEU A 46 3.33 0.63 -9.48
CA LEU A 46 3.86 -0.32 -10.46
C LEU A 46 2.71 -0.95 -11.25
N ARG A 47 3.07 -1.57 -12.37
CA ARG A 47 2.07 -2.20 -13.22
C ARG A 47 1.94 -3.67 -12.86
N VAL A 48 0.71 -4.11 -12.69
CA VAL A 48 0.38 -5.52 -12.48
C VAL A 48 -0.58 -5.98 -13.55
N SER A 49 -0.55 -7.26 -13.87
CA SER A 49 -1.39 -7.77 -14.95
C SER A 49 -1.83 -9.20 -14.71
N ILE A 50 -3.00 -9.51 -15.27
CA ILE A 50 -3.48 -10.87 -15.44
C ILE A 50 -3.55 -11.07 -16.95
N PRO A 51 -2.77 -12.00 -17.52
CA PRO A 51 -2.69 -12.13 -18.98
C PRO A 51 -4.06 -12.27 -19.62
N LYS A 52 -4.30 -11.49 -20.68
CA LYS A 52 -5.54 -11.47 -21.44
C LYS A 52 -6.78 -11.03 -20.68
N VAL A 53 -6.62 -10.57 -19.44
CA VAL A 53 -7.74 -10.14 -18.60
C VAL A 53 -7.61 -8.68 -18.23
N GLU A 54 -6.51 -8.30 -17.58
CA GLU A 54 -6.39 -6.97 -17.04
C GLU A 54 -4.92 -6.58 -16.89
N SER A 55 -4.62 -5.29 -17.12
CA SER A 55 -3.32 -4.71 -16.83
C SER A 55 -3.57 -3.30 -16.34
N LYS A 56 -3.00 -2.94 -15.19
CA LYS A 56 -3.22 -1.61 -14.63
C LYS A 56 -2.07 -1.17 -13.76
N MET A 57 -1.94 0.15 -13.60
CA MET A 57 -1.04 0.73 -12.60
C MET A 57 -1.69 0.62 -11.24
N TYR A 58 -0.89 0.25 -10.25
CA TYR A 58 -1.37 0.01 -8.90
C TYR A 58 -0.49 0.77 -7.92
N LEU A 59 -1.10 1.47 -6.99
CA LEU A 59 -0.34 2.12 -5.92
C LEU A 59 0.18 1.05 -4.96
N VAL A 60 1.47 1.12 -4.65
CA VAL A 60 2.13 0.08 -3.87
C VAL A 60 1.51 -0.09 -2.48
N HIS A 61 1.18 1.02 -1.81
CA HIS A 61 0.61 0.91 -0.46
C HIS A 61 -0.73 0.19 -0.45
N ARG A 62 -1.56 0.40 -1.50
CA ARG A 62 -2.83 -0.32 -1.62
C ARG A 62 -2.58 -1.81 -1.91
N PHE A 63 -1.66 -2.09 -2.81
CA PHE A 63 -1.34 -3.45 -3.19
C PHE A 63 -0.77 -4.25 -2.00
N ALA A 64 0.17 -3.67 -1.28
CA ALA A 64 0.78 -4.31 -0.12
C ALA A 64 -0.24 -4.58 0.99
N TYR A 65 -1.13 -3.62 1.23
CA TYR A 65 -2.16 -3.79 2.23
C TYR A 65 -3.09 -4.96 1.87
N GLU A 66 -3.48 -5.04 0.60
CA GLU A 66 -4.33 -6.12 0.13
C GLU A 66 -3.63 -7.49 0.24
N CYS A 67 -2.33 -7.53 -0.02
CA CYS A 67 -1.56 -8.77 0.14
C CYS A 67 -1.57 -9.23 1.59
N TRP A 68 -1.27 -8.32 2.52
CA TRP A 68 -1.10 -8.69 3.92
C TRP A 68 -2.41 -8.94 4.65
N THR A 69 -3.51 -8.33 4.23
CA THR A 69 -4.83 -8.60 4.78
C THR A 69 -5.53 -9.73 4.02
N GLU A 70 -5.00 -10.11 2.86
CA GLU A 70 -5.57 -11.12 1.98
C GLU A 70 -7.00 -10.78 1.55
N GLN A 71 -7.28 -9.48 1.47
CA GLN A 71 -8.59 -8.96 1.07
C GLN A 71 -8.41 -7.76 0.17
N MET A 72 -9.36 -7.60 -0.76
CA MET A 72 -9.42 -6.40 -1.59
C MET A 72 -9.94 -5.23 -0.75
N ILE A 73 -9.39 -4.04 -1.01
CA ILE A 73 -9.86 -2.84 -0.33
C ILE A 73 -11.27 -2.50 -0.85
N PRO A 74 -12.26 -2.38 0.05
CA PRO A 74 -13.61 -2.04 -0.38
C PRO A 74 -13.71 -0.68 -1.05
N ASN A 75 -14.66 -0.53 -1.95
CA ASN A 75 -14.90 0.75 -2.59
C ASN A 75 -15.22 1.83 -1.56
N GLY A 76 -14.66 3.00 -1.77
CA GLY A 76 -14.89 4.13 -0.87
C GLY A 76 -13.92 4.19 0.30
N LEU A 77 -13.04 3.21 0.43
CA LEU A 77 -12.02 3.21 1.47
C LEU A 77 -10.64 3.46 0.89
N GLN A 78 -9.76 4.00 1.71
CA GLN A 78 -8.42 4.37 1.31
C GLN A 78 -7.40 3.82 2.31
N ILE A 79 -6.15 3.76 1.88
CA ILE A 79 -5.04 3.39 2.76
C ILE A 79 -4.27 4.67 3.10
N ASN A 80 -4.15 4.94 4.38
CA ASN A 80 -3.40 6.09 4.89
C ASN A 80 -2.03 5.65 5.38
N HIS A 81 -1.02 6.48 5.09
CA HIS A 81 0.32 6.31 5.66
C HIS A 81 0.34 7.01 7.01
N ILE A 82 0.45 6.25 8.09
CA ILE A 82 0.32 6.78 9.45
C ILE A 82 1.32 7.89 9.72
N ASP A 83 2.55 7.75 9.23
CA ASP A 83 3.61 8.74 9.40
C ASP A 83 3.64 9.83 8.33
N ASN A 84 2.66 9.85 7.43
CA ASN A 84 2.59 10.75 6.27
C ASN A 84 3.74 10.59 5.27
N CYS A 85 4.54 9.55 5.41
CA CYS A 85 5.59 9.25 4.43
C CYS A 85 5.02 8.33 3.34
N LYS A 86 4.75 8.89 2.18
CA LYS A 86 4.05 8.20 1.09
C LYS A 86 4.82 7.02 0.51
N THR A 87 6.09 6.90 0.83
CA THR A 87 6.94 5.80 0.37
C THR A 87 7.26 4.80 1.45
N ASN A 88 6.81 5.03 2.69
CA ASN A 88 6.98 4.07 3.77
C ASN A 88 5.80 3.09 3.76
N ASN A 89 5.95 2.03 2.99
CA ASN A 89 4.88 1.06 2.75
C ASN A 89 4.94 -0.16 3.67
N HIS A 90 5.68 -0.06 4.77
CA HIS A 90 5.66 -1.10 5.78
C HIS A 90 4.24 -1.31 6.28
N ILE A 91 3.82 -2.57 6.43
CA ILE A 91 2.43 -2.87 6.75
C ILE A 91 1.95 -2.20 8.05
N ASP A 92 2.84 -2.04 9.03
CA ASP A 92 2.48 -1.39 10.29
C ASP A 92 2.24 0.11 10.14
N ASN A 93 2.67 0.69 9.02
CA ASN A 93 2.47 2.10 8.73
C ASN A 93 1.22 2.36 7.88
N LEU A 94 0.48 1.33 7.53
CA LEU A 94 -0.69 1.44 6.67
C LEU A 94 -1.95 1.18 7.46
N GLU A 95 -2.98 2.01 7.21
CA GLU A 95 -4.27 1.81 7.86
C GLU A 95 -5.40 2.06 6.87
N LEU A 96 -6.47 1.31 7.04
CA LEU A 96 -7.67 1.44 6.21
C LEU A 96 -8.56 2.52 6.80
N VAL A 97 -8.91 3.51 6.01
CA VAL A 97 -9.74 4.62 6.45
C VAL A 97 -10.78 4.96 5.39
N SER A 98 -11.88 5.57 5.81
CA SER A 98 -12.83 6.14 4.87
C SER A 98 -12.27 7.47 4.36
N ASP A 99 -12.85 7.96 3.26
CA ASP A 99 -12.46 9.26 2.73
C ASP A 99 -12.66 10.37 3.77
N TYR A 100 -13.77 10.30 4.49
CA TYR A 100 -14.05 11.25 5.55
C TYR A 100 -13.01 11.18 6.67
N GLU A 101 -12.72 9.98 7.15
CA GLU A 101 -11.72 9.79 8.19
C GLU A 101 -10.34 10.28 7.78
N ASN A 102 -9.97 10.04 6.52
CA ASN A 102 -8.68 10.47 6.02
C ASN A 102 -8.56 11.99 6.03
N LYS A 103 -9.62 12.69 5.66
CA LYS A 103 -9.66 14.14 5.71
C LYS A 103 -9.59 14.67 7.14
N GLN A 104 -10.29 14.03 8.06
CA GLN A 104 -10.27 14.42 9.47
C GLN A 104 -8.88 14.24 10.07
N LYS A 105 -8.22 13.14 9.78
CA LYS A 105 -6.86 12.90 10.24
C LYS A 105 -5.90 13.94 9.70
N GLY A 106 -6.06 14.34 8.46
CA GLY A 106 -5.25 15.40 7.87
C GLY A 106 -5.42 16.71 8.61
N ILE A 107 -6.64 17.06 8.94
CA ILE A 107 -6.93 18.28 9.70
C ILE A 107 -6.35 18.21 11.10
N GLU A 108 -6.57 17.13 11.81
CA GLU A 108 -6.08 16.94 13.17
C GLU A 108 -4.57 16.91 13.25
N ALA A 109 -3.93 16.34 12.27
CA ALA A 109 -2.47 16.30 12.21
C ALA A 109 -1.86 17.59 11.70
N GLY A 110 -2.67 18.52 11.22
CA GLY A 110 -2.17 19.74 10.63
C GLY A 110 -1.60 19.56 9.23
N VAL A 111 -1.87 18.44 8.59
CA VAL A 111 -1.32 18.15 7.27
C VAL A 111 -1.75 19.18 6.25
N LEU A 112 -3.02 19.59 6.30
CA LEU A 112 -3.56 20.57 5.37
C LEU A 112 -3.02 21.96 5.60
N TYR A 113 -2.35 22.19 6.72
CA TYR A 113 -1.82 23.49 7.13
C TYR A 113 -0.30 23.45 7.22
N GLY A 114 0.33 22.46 6.64
CA GLY A 114 1.78 22.40 6.54
C GLY A 114 2.48 21.77 7.73
N SER A 115 1.78 21.44 8.80
CA SER A 115 2.37 20.68 9.88
C SER A 115 1.64 19.36 10.05
N ALA A 116 2.36 18.35 10.51
CA ALA A 116 1.78 17.03 10.56
C ALA A 116 2.30 16.28 11.78
N ASN A 117 1.42 15.57 12.43
CA ASN A 117 1.78 14.54 13.36
C ASN A 117 0.96 13.31 13.06
N PRO A 118 1.33 12.60 11.99
CA PRO A 118 0.52 11.50 11.51
C PRO A 118 0.55 10.30 12.41
N ASN A 119 1.59 10.17 13.19
CA ASN A 119 1.79 9.01 14.01
C ASN A 119 1.07 9.16 15.34
N HIS A 120 -0.11 9.70 15.30
CA HIS A 120 -0.85 10.02 16.49
C HIS A 120 -1.81 8.91 16.84
N PRO A 121 -1.79 8.42 18.08
CA PRO A 121 -2.60 7.24 18.43
C PRO A 121 -4.10 7.41 18.22
N PHE A 122 -4.64 8.60 18.32
CA PHE A 122 -6.06 8.78 18.10
C PHE A 122 -6.48 8.70 16.63
N TYR A 123 -5.54 8.59 15.71
CA TYR A 123 -5.88 8.36 14.31
C TYR A 123 -6.38 6.96 14.06
N THR A 124 -6.24 6.09 15.02
CA THR A 124 -6.67 4.70 14.87
C THR A 124 -8.05 4.44 15.46
N LEU A 125 -8.71 5.45 15.88
CA LEU A 125 -10.03 5.32 16.51
C LEU A 125 -11.08 4.78 15.59
#